data_2c188453424590cfde4eae22159b0a2b
#
_entry.id   2c188453424590cfde4eae22159b0a2b
#
_cell.length_a   1.000
_cell.length_b   1.000
_cell.length_c   1.000
_cell.angle_alpha   90.00
_cell.angle_beta   90.00
_cell.angle_gamma   90.00
#
_symmetry.space_group_name_H-M   'P 1'
#
loop_
_entity.id
_entity.type
_entity.pdbx_description
1 polymer ?
#
loop_
_entity_poly.entity_id
_entity_poly.type
_entity_poly.pdbx_seq_one_letter_code
_entity_poly.pdbx_strand_id
1 'polypeptide(L)'
;MKRVFICCLMACFAGMTKAQYIPAFRTDTVIWKDPGTDYWKKGNSLKHLEVSLTLGTSGVGLDVALPVSQFMQIRLGYDYMPQFKKQLRMNLAGGGEAARQYNGQGNRVRTNFDKIQQYLYEETGMEIDDHILLTGRLNMHNLKALVDIYPFKYNKHWHFTAGVYYGPAQLAKADDAFESQTTLSLMELYNQDYEEASSGDAIKSYGRLTLYPGDKNGKPCLVDPADDGSVTISVKTSEIKPYLGFGYTGRLISSRDDWKVSAELGVWFWGGAPKQRMHDGTNLADLSNIPGALGDYVKVIDCLKVYPVLNVRFAKTIF
;
A
#
# COMPACT_ATOMS: atom_id res chain seq x y z
N MET A 1 4.22 -2.49 -18.90
CA MET A 1 3.49 -2.23 -17.65
C MET A 1 2.08 -1.62 -17.83
N LYS A 2 1.85 -0.67 -18.74
CA LYS A 2 0.47 -0.20 -19.08
C LYS A 2 -0.49 -1.33 -19.51
N ARG A 3 0.02 -2.40 -20.10
CA ARG A 3 -0.79 -3.55 -20.56
C ARG A 3 -1.26 -4.49 -19.43
N VAL A 4 -0.53 -4.59 -18.33
CA VAL A 4 -0.88 -5.48 -17.21
C VAL A 4 -2.02 -4.88 -16.38
N PHE A 5 -2.01 -3.56 -16.17
CA PHE A 5 -3.08 -2.87 -15.44
C PHE A 5 -4.42 -2.90 -16.20
N ILE A 6 -4.37 -2.76 -17.52
CA ILE A 6 -5.55 -2.88 -18.41
C ILE A 6 -6.04 -4.33 -18.42
N CYS A 7 -5.14 -5.33 -18.40
CA CYS A 7 -5.55 -6.74 -18.33
C CYS A 7 -6.21 -7.11 -17.00
N CYS A 8 -5.77 -6.57 -15.86
CA CYS A 8 -6.45 -6.80 -14.57
C CYS A 8 -7.83 -6.13 -14.53
N LEU A 9 -7.97 -4.91 -15.07
CA LEU A 9 -9.27 -4.26 -15.20
C LEU A 9 -10.19 -5.01 -16.19
N MET A 10 -9.66 -5.46 -17.32
CA MET A 10 -10.42 -6.27 -18.29
C MET A 10 -10.75 -7.66 -17.78
N ALA A 11 -9.91 -8.30 -16.97
CA ALA A 11 -10.21 -9.59 -16.34
C ALA A 11 -11.34 -9.48 -15.33
N CYS A 12 -11.45 -8.38 -14.59
CA CYS A 12 -12.59 -8.10 -13.72
C CYS A 12 -13.88 -7.90 -14.52
N PHE A 13 -13.81 -7.28 -15.71
CA PHE A 13 -14.98 -7.13 -16.60
C PHE A 13 -15.33 -8.40 -17.35
N ALA A 14 -14.35 -9.23 -17.75
CA ALA A 14 -14.61 -10.49 -18.45
C ALA A 14 -15.25 -11.56 -17.56
N GLY A 15 -15.05 -11.49 -16.22
CA GLY A 15 -15.75 -12.34 -15.26
C GLY A 15 -17.24 -12.01 -15.14
N MET A 16 -17.67 -10.83 -15.54
CA MET A 16 -19.08 -10.40 -15.50
C MET A 16 -19.90 -10.80 -16.73
N THR A 17 -19.25 -11.23 -17.83
CA THR A 17 -19.96 -11.58 -19.07
C THR A 17 -20.55 -12.98 -19.10
N LYS A 18 -20.37 -13.80 -18.07
CA LYS A 18 -21.03 -15.12 -17.92
C LYS A 18 -22.23 -15.12 -16.99
N ALA A 19 -22.65 -13.98 -16.46
CA ALA A 19 -23.94 -13.82 -15.79
C ALA A 19 -25.06 -13.57 -16.84
N GLN A 20 -25.22 -14.47 -17.81
CA GLN A 20 -26.42 -14.55 -18.63
C GLN A 20 -27.51 -15.24 -17.83
N TYR A 21 -28.05 -14.55 -16.87
CA TYR A 21 -29.45 -14.58 -16.43
C TYR A 21 -29.65 -13.40 -15.50
N ILE A 22 -29.71 -12.22 -16.10
CA ILE A 22 -30.44 -11.13 -15.45
C ILE A 22 -31.89 -11.51 -15.71
N PRO A 23 -32.67 -11.95 -14.69
CA PRO A 23 -34.11 -12.04 -14.87
C PRO A 23 -34.52 -10.66 -15.33
N ALA A 24 -35.24 -10.59 -16.44
CA ALA A 24 -35.80 -9.34 -16.95
C ALA A 24 -36.32 -8.58 -15.73
N PHE A 25 -35.73 -7.40 -15.46
CA PHE A 25 -36.23 -6.53 -14.42
C PHE A 25 -37.64 -6.26 -14.83
N ARG A 26 -38.59 -6.99 -14.23
CA ARG A 26 -39.97 -6.61 -14.27
C ARG A 26 -39.94 -5.19 -13.74
N THR A 27 -40.23 -4.26 -14.61
CA THR A 27 -40.62 -2.91 -14.27
C THR A 27 -41.99 -3.00 -13.62
N ASP A 28 -42.10 -3.75 -12.53
CA ASP A 28 -43.13 -3.53 -11.59
C ASP A 28 -42.85 -2.10 -11.15
N THR A 29 -43.72 -1.20 -11.57
CA THR A 29 -43.91 0.10 -10.99
C THR A 29 -44.13 -0.14 -9.50
N VAL A 30 -43.07 -0.38 -8.78
CA VAL A 30 -43.07 -0.25 -7.35
C VAL A 30 -43.31 1.23 -7.15
N ILE A 31 -44.56 1.57 -6.92
CA ILE A 31 -44.97 2.87 -6.42
C ILE A 31 -44.20 2.97 -5.11
N TRP A 32 -43.03 3.56 -5.20
CA TRP A 32 -42.28 3.94 -4.03
C TRP A 32 -43.20 4.85 -3.25
N LYS A 33 -43.90 4.32 -2.25
CA LYS A 33 -44.46 5.15 -1.20
C LYS A 33 -43.29 6.01 -0.76
N ASP A 34 -43.40 7.30 -1.08
CA ASP A 34 -42.33 8.27 -0.81
C ASP A 34 -42.00 8.18 0.67
N PRO A 35 -40.87 7.53 1.09
CA PRO A 35 -40.54 7.51 2.50
C PRO A 35 -40.15 8.91 2.98
N GLY A 36 -40.12 9.86 2.05
CA GLY A 36 -39.59 11.20 2.27
C GLY A 36 -40.45 12.08 3.16
N THR A 37 -41.73 11.80 3.37
CA THR A 37 -42.56 12.59 4.27
C THR A 37 -42.43 12.17 5.74
N ASP A 38 -42.00 10.95 6.01
CA ASP A 38 -41.90 10.43 7.37
C ASP A 38 -40.51 10.59 8.00
N TYR A 39 -39.47 10.70 7.20
CA TYR A 39 -38.07 10.90 7.69
C TYR A 39 -37.92 12.19 8.53
N TRP A 40 -38.70 13.20 8.25
CA TRP A 40 -38.57 14.54 8.84
C TRP A 40 -39.59 14.82 9.94
N LYS A 41 -40.49 13.89 10.22
CA LYS A 41 -41.32 14.00 11.40
C LYS A 41 -40.44 13.89 12.63
N LYS A 42 -40.51 14.93 13.48
CA LYS A 42 -39.73 15.08 14.70
C LYS A 42 -39.66 13.75 15.49
N GLY A 43 -38.46 13.17 15.62
CA GLY A 43 -38.21 11.92 16.36
C GLY A 43 -37.98 10.65 15.50
N ASN A 44 -38.09 10.69 14.16
CA ASN A 44 -37.97 9.50 13.32
C ASN A 44 -36.58 9.30 12.70
N SER A 45 -35.66 10.26 12.81
CA SER A 45 -34.32 10.18 12.19
C SER A 45 -33.53 8.94 12.67
N LEU A 46 -33.65 8.56 13.93
CA LEU A 46 -32.94 7.38 14.46
C LEU A 46 -33.59 6.05 14.05
N LYS A 47 -34.85 6.06 13.57
CA LYS A 47 -35.53 4.84 13.12
C LYS A 47 -35.01 4.29 11.79
N HIS A 48 -34.08 4.97 11.16
CA HIS A 48 -33.49 4.58 9.87
C HIS A 48 -31.97 4.47 9.96
N LEU A 49 -31.46 4.18 11.15
CA LEU A 49 -30.05 3.92 11.36
C LEU A 49 -29.63 2.68 10.57
N GLU A 50 -28.66 2.82 9.71
CA GLU A 50 -28.02 1.70 9.01
C GLU A 50 -26.70 1.37 9.66
N VAL A 51 -26.44 0.09 9.89
CA VAL A 51 -25.13 -0.44 10.19
C VAL A 51 -24.65 -1.30 9.05
N SER A 52 -23.41 -1.13 8.65
CA SER A 52 -22.88 -1.83 7.48
C SER A 52 -21.46 -2.35 7.68
N LEU A 53 -21.20 -3.49 7.04
CA LEU A 53 -19.89 -4.06 6.85
C LEU A 53 -19.40 -3.69 5.44
N THR A 54 -18.20 -3.12 5.34
CA THR A 54 -17.55 -2.75 4.09
C THR A 54 -16.36 -3.67 3.85
N LEU A 55 -16.23 -4.19 2.64
CA LEU A 55 -15.10 -4.98 2.17
C LEU A 55 -14.57 -4.36 0.88
N GLY A 56 -13.27 -4.12 0.81
CA GLY A 56 -12.69 -3.53 -0.39
C GLY A 56 -11.19 -3.30 -0.36
N THR A 57 -10.72 -2.46 -1.25
CA THR A 57 -9.30 -2.10 -1.32
C THR A 57 -8.84 -1.25 -0.15
N SER A 58 -9.77 -0.63 0.59
CA SER A 58 -9.50 0.06 1.86
C SER A 58 -9.38 -0.91 3.06
N GLY A 59 -9.69 -2.19 2.86
CA GLY A 59 -9.70 -3.23 3.87
C GLY A 59 -11.11 -3.67 4.28
N VAL A 60 -11.26 -4.01 5.55
CA VAL A 60 -12.54 -4.36 6.17
C VAL A 60 -12.99 -3.17 7.02
N GLY A 61 -14.22 -2.74 6.85
CA GLY A 61 -14.75 -1.57 7.56
C GLY A 61 -16.11 -1.81 8.19
N LEU A 62 -16.39 -1.06 9.24
CA LEU A 62 -17.69 -0.96 9.87
C LEU A 62 -18.17 0.49 9.76
N ASP A 63 -19.41 0.66 9.32
CA ASP A 63 -20.01 1.97 9.14
C ASP A 63 -21.36 2.05 9.83
N VAL A 64 -21.65 3.27 10.27
CA VAL A 64 -22.96 3.68 10.73
C VAL A 64 -23.42 4.82 9.84
N ALA A 65 -24.60 4.71 9.27
CA ALA A 65 -25.15 5.70 8.37
C ALA A 65 -26.51 6.19 8.85
N LEU A 66 -26.71 7.50 8.72
CA LEU A 66 -27.94 8.17 9.13
C LEU A 66 -28.44 9.05 7.98
N PRO A 67 -29.65 8.82 7.47
CA PRO A 67 -30.27 9.70 6.48
C PRO A 67 -30.58 11.07 7.12
N VAL A 68 -30.03 12.11 6.52
CA VAL A 68 -30.23 13.51 6.96
C VAL A 68 -31.26 14.21 6.09
N SER A 69 -31.41 13.78 4.84
CA SER A 69 -32.41 14.28 3.91
C SER A 69 -32.91 13.21 2.93
N GLN A 70 -33.95 13.52 2.19
CA GLN A 70 -34.48 12.59 1.16
C GLN A 70 -33.44 12.18 0.13
N PHE A 71 -32.41 13.01 -0.03
CA PHE A 71 -31.35 12.84 -1.01
C PHE A 71 -29.94 12.80 -0.41
N MET A 72 -29.83 12.76 0.93
CA MET A 72 -28.52 12.84 1.60
C MET A 72 -28.47 11.98 2.85
N GLN A 73 -27.37 11.23 3.01
CA GLN A 73 -27.08 10.37 4.14
C GLN A 73 -25.66 10.67 4.64
N ILE A 74 -25.48 10.79 5.95
CA ILE A 74 -24.16 10.88 6.58
C ILE A 74 -23.74 9.49 7.00
N ARG A 75 -22.48 9.15 6.70
CA ARG A 75 -21.88 7.86 7.02
C ARG A 75 -20.59 8.09 7.79
N LEU A 76 -20.50 7.49 8.98
CA LEU A 76 -19.30 7.48 9.82
C LEU A 76 -18.83 6.04 9.95
N GLY A 77 -17.54 5.82 9.90
CA GLY A 77 -17.03 4.46 10.00
C GLY A 77 -15.53 4.38 10.21
N TYR A 78 -15.06 3.14 10.29
CA TYR A 78 -13.66 2.82 10.46
C TYR A 78 -13.29 1.66 9.54
N ASP A 79 -12.21 1.83 8.77
CA ASP A 79 -11.65 0.80 7.90
C ASP A 79 -10.31 0.33 8.46
N TYR A 80 -10.11 -0.97 8.46
CA TYR A 80 -8.88 -1.64 8.85
C TYR A 80 -8.41 -2.58 7.75
N MET A 81 -7.18 -2.39 7.27
CA MET A 81 -6.55 -3.32 6.36
C MET A 81 -5.69 -4.31 7.15
N PRO A 82 -5.93 -5.62 7.02
CA PRO A 82 -5.06 -6.62 7.62
C PRO A 82 -3.61 -6.42 7.19
N GLN A 83 -2.68 -6.60 8.12
CA GLN A 83 -1.26 -6.42 7.84
C GLN A 83 -0.74 -7.54 6.95
N PHE A 84 -0.39 -7.20 5.73
CA PHE A 84 0.34 -8.09 4.85
C PHE A 84 1.84 -7.86 5.03
N LYS A 85 2.58 -8.93 5.29
CA LYS A 85 4.04 -8.90 5.37
C LYS A 85 4.60 -9.33 4.02
N LYS A 86 5.58 -8.58 3.52
CA LYS A 86 6.30 -8.92 2.30
C LYS A 86 7.79 -8.71 2.51
N GLN A 87 8.58 -9.73 2.21
CA GLN A 87 10.03 -9.60 2.21
C GLN A 87 10.51 -8.90 0.93
N LEU A 88 11.38 -7.93 1.11
CA LEU A 88 12.05 -7.16 0.07
C LEU A 88 13.54 -7.36 0.21
N ARG A 89 14.23 -7.52 -0.89
CA ARG A 89 15.68 -7.68 -0.93
C ARG A 89 16.32 -6.33 -1.26
N MET A 90 17.37 -5.97 -0.51
CA MET A 90 18.23 -4.83 -0.78
C MET A 90 19.69 -5.29 -0.83
N ASN A 91 20.39 -4.98 -1.90
CA ASN A 91 21.76 -5.42 -2.11
C ASN A 91 22.73 -4.58 -1.27
N LEU A 92 23.84 -5.20 -0.89
CA LEU A 92 25.03 -4.50 -0.40
C LEU A 92 25.80 -3.92 -1.59
N ALA A 93 26.56 -2.86 -1.38
CA ALA A 93 27.39 -2.26 -2.40
C ALA A 93 28.45 -3.28 -2.90
N GLY A 94 28.47 -3.50 -4.22
CA GLY A 94 29.28 -4.54 -4.82
C GLY A 94 28.73 -5.96 -4.71
N GLY A 95 27.60 -6.16 -4.00
CA GLY A 95 26.88 -7.42 -3.91
C GLY A 95 25.91 -7.67 -5.07
N GLY A 96 25.20 -8.78 -5.03
CA GLY A 96 24.23 -9.15 -6.05
C GLY A 96 24.85 -9.45 -7.42
N GLU A 97 24.30 -8.86 -8.47
CA GLU A 97 24.83 -9.03 -9.84
C GLU A 97 26.22 -8.40 -10.00
N ALA A 98 26.51 -7.29 -9.30
CA ALA A 98 27.80 -6.61 -9.32
C ALA A 98 28.94 -7.49 -8.77
N ALA A 99 28.63 -8.41 -7.86
CA ALA A 99 29.60 -9.40 -7.34
C ALA A 99 29.88 -10.53 -8.35
N ARG A 100 29.09 -10.68 -9.42
CA ARG A 100 29.20 -11.76 -10.43
C ARG A 100 29.85 -11.26 -11.72
N GLN A 101 31.03 -10.69 -11.61
CA GLN A 101 31.76 -10.23 -12.78
C GLN A 101 32.55 -11.38 -13.43
N TYR A 102 32.54 -11.42 -14.76
CA TYR A 102 33.27 -12.39 -15.58
C TYR A 102 34.20 -11.66 -16.53
N ASN A 103 35.41 -12.19 -16.72
CA ASN A 103 36.34 -11.67 -17.71
C ASN A 103 35.93 -12.11 -19.12
N GLY A 104 36.59 -11.56 -20.14
CA GLY A 104 36.34 -11.92 -21.54
C GLY A 104 36.57 -13.40 -21.89
N GLN A 105 37.12 -14.19 -20.99
CA GLN A 105 37.36 -15.64 -21.13
C GLN A 105 36.30 -16.46 -20.35
N GLY A 106 35.28 -15.80 -19.77
CA GLY A 106 34.22 -16.46 -19.00
C GLY A 106 34.59 -16.88 -17.58
N ASN A 107 35.77 -16.49 -17.08
CA ASN A 107 36.18 -16.77 -15.69
C ASN A 107 35.64 -15.67 -14.75
N ARG A 108 35.16 -16.08 -13.57
CA ARG A 108 34.72 -15.13 -12.55
C ARG A 108 35.89 -14.26 -12.07
N VAL A 109 35.69 -12.94 -12.09
CA VAL A 109 36.64 -11.97 -11.55
C VAL A 109 36.34 -11.75 -10.09
N ARG A 110 37.39 -11.81 -9.25
CA ARG A 110 37.25 -11.54 -7.82
C ARG A 110 37.03 -10.05 -7.58
N THR A 111 35.91 -9.72 -7.01
CA THR A 111 35.51 -8.33 -6.69
C THR A 111 35.99 -7.89 -5.31
N ASN A 112 35.88 -6.62 -4.98
CA ASN A 112 36.18 -6.14 -3.63
C ASN A 112 35.21 -6.76 -2.61
N PHE A 113 33.96 -7.02 -2.98
CA PHE A 113 33.01 -7.72 -2.12
C PHE A 113 33.49 -9.14 -1.77
N ASP A 114 34.04 -9.89 -2.73
CA ASP A 114 34.61 -11.22 -2.46
C ASP A 114 35.81 -11.16 -1.49
N LYS A 115 36.58 -10.05 -1.51
CA LYS A 115 37.70 -9.86 -0.59
C LYS A 115 37.20 -9.52 0.82
N ILE A 116 36.17 -8.71 0.94
CA ILE A 116 35.51 -8.38 2.20
C ILE A 116 34.89 -9.65 2.80
N GLN A 117 34.21 -10.43 1.99
CA GLN A 117 33.62 -11.70 2.42
C GLN A 117 34.66 -12.66 2.95
N GLN A 118 35.83 -12.80 2.29
CA GLN A 118 36.91 -13.61 2.76
C GLN A 118 37.51 -13.07 4.07
N TYR A 119 37.75 -11.76 4.18
CA TYR A 119 38.25 -11.11 5.38
C TYR A 119 37.36 -11.44 6.60
N LEU A 120 36.06 -11.21 6.46
CA LEU A 120 35.09 -11.49 7.52
C LEU A 120 35.01 -12.96 7.87
N TYR A 121 35.13 -13.86 6.89
CA TYR A 121 35.16 -15.30 7.15
C TYR A 121 36.46 -15.72 7.93
N GLU A 122 37.59 -15.15 7.61
CA GLU A 122 38.87 -15.41 8.32
C GLU A 122 38.81 -14.90 9.75
N GLU A 123 38.18 -13.75 10.02
CA GLU A 123 38.08 -13.17 11.37
C GLU A 123 36.98 -13.80 12.22
N THR A 124 35.84 -14.10 11.66
CA THR A 124 34.64 -14.49 12.43
C THR A 124 34.21 -15.94 12.23
N GLY A 125 34.66 -16.59 11.15
CA GLY A 125 34.14 -17.88 10.69
C GLY A 125 32.75 -17.84 10.08
N MET A 126 32.18 -16.65 9.86
CA MET A 126 30.84 -16.46 9.30
C MET A 126 30.89 -15.87 7.89
N GLU A 127 29.92 -16.28 7.04
CA GLU A 127 29.78 -15.73 5.72
C GLU A 127 28.79 -14.56 5.76
N ILE A 128 29.12 -13.46 5.07
CA ILE A 128 28.21 -12.34 4.89
C ILE A 128 27.41 -12.52 3.58
N ASP A 129 26.12 -12.30 3.63
CA ASP A 129 25.28 -12.29 2.45
C ASP A 129 25.52 -11.05 1.58
N ASP A 130 25.26 -11.18 0.28
CA ASP A 130 25.36 -10.08 -0.69
C ASP A 130 24.18 -9.10 -0.65
N HIS A 131 23.24 -9.32 0.26
CA HIS A 131 22.01 -8.54 0.44
C HIS A 131 21.46 -8.66 1.85
N ILE A 132 20.56 -7.75 2.18
CA ILE A 132 19.70 -7.85 3.34
C ILE A 132 18.26 -8.05 2.93
N LEU A 133 17.46 -8.65 3.81
CA LEU A 133 16.03 -8.78 3.69
C LEU A 133 15.34 -7.75 4.57
N LEU A 134 14.38 -7.05 4.01
CA LEU A 134 13.52 -6.11 4.71
C LEU A 134 12.10 -6.67 4.76
N THR A 135 11.45 -6.60 5.90
CA THR A 135 10.04 -7.01 6.06
C THR A 135 9.14 -5.79 5.96
N GLY A 136 8.52 -5.64 4.79
CA GLY A 136 7.51 -4.59 4.54
C GLY A 136 6.17 -4.94 5.20
N ARG A 137 5.56 -3.96 5.86
CA ARG A 137 4.24 -4.05 6.52
C ARG A 137 3.39 -2.86 6.12
N LEU A 138 2.12 -3.12 5.77
CA LEU A 138 1.13 -2.06 5.55
C LEU A 138 0.52 -1.63 6.88
N ASN A 139 0.27 -0.33 7.04
CA ASN A 139 -0.38 0.26 8.19
C ASN A 139 -1.53 1.17 7.70
N MET A 140 -2.59 0.54 7.23
CA MET A 140 -3.77 1.24 6.72
C MET A 140 -4.97 1.01 7.63
N HIS A 141 -5.24 1.99 8.48
CA HIS A 141 -6.47 2.07 9.25
C HIS A 141 -6.95 3.50 9.21
N ASN A 142 -8.24 3.69 8.91
CA ASN A 142 -8.76 5.02 8.69
C ASN A 142 -10.13 5.18 9.34
N LEU A 143 -10.33 6.26 10.07
CA LEU A 143 -11.64 6.79 10.36
C LEU A 143 -12.19 7.44 9.11
N LYS A 144 -13.49 7.34 8.86
CA LYS A 144 -14.14 7.98 7.71
C LYS A 144 -15.39 8.73 8.12
N ALA A 145 -15.53 9.92 7.50
CA ALA A 145 -16.73 10.73 7.58
C ALA A 145 -17.13 11.10 6.15
N LEU A 146 -18.25 10.54 5.71
CA LEU A 146 -18.70 10.58 4.32
C LEU A 146 -20.13 11.08 4.25
N VAL A 147 -20.48 11.67 3.12
CA VAL A 147 -21.83 12.08 2.75
C VAL A 147 -22.18 11.39 1.45
N ASP A 148 -23.21 10.57 1.48
CA ASP A 148 -23.78 9.94 0.29
C ASP A 148 -24.91 10.83 -0.23
N ILE A 149 -24.86 11.22 -1.50
CA ILE A 149 -25.83 12.08 -2.17
C ILE A 149 -26.54 11.27 -3.25
N TYR A 150 -27.86 11.21 -3.18
CA TYR A 150 -28.72 10.50 -4.12
C TYR A 150 -29.39 11.52 -5.06
N PRO A 151 -28.81 11.79 -6.25
CA PRO A 151 -29.24 12.90 -7.10
C PRO A 151 -30.61 12.67 -7.77
N PHE A 152 -31.02 11.40 -7.88
CA PHE A 152 -32.22 11.03 -8.60
C PHE A 152 -33.37 10.82 -7.64
N LYS A 153 -34.41 11.66 -7.75
CA LYS A 153 -35.61 11.62 -6.89
C LYS A 153 -36.33 10.27 -6.94
N TYR A 154 -36.39 9.65 -8.12
CA TYR A 154 -37.11 8.39 -8.35
C TYR A 154 -36.23 7.16 -8.42
N ASN A 155 -34.91 7.33 -8.43
CA ASN A 155 -33.95 6.23 -8.50
C ASN A 155 -32.86 6.44 -7.45
N LYS A 156 -33.06 5.92 -6.25
CA LYS A 156 -32.12 6.03 -5.12
C LYS A 156 -31.06 4.92 -5.13
N HIS A 157 -30.89 4.22 -6.25
CA HIS A 157 -29.84 3.21 -6.37
C HIS A 157 -28.46 3.85 -6.56
N TRP A 158 -28.40 4.93 -7.34
CA TRP A 158 -27.16 5.62 -7.63
C TRP A 158 -26.86 6.71 -6.61
N HIS A 159 -25.65 6.75 -6.12
CA HIS A 159 -25.21 7.79 -5.19
C HIS A 159 -23.80 8.25 -5.52
N PHE A 160 -23.53 9.50 -5.23
CA PHE A 160 -22.22 10.09 -5.16
C PHE A 160 -21.83 10.19 -3.70
N THR A 161 -20.59 9.82 -3.39
CA THR A 161 -20.04 9.90 -2.05
C THR A 161 -18.91 10.91 -2.03
N ALA A 162 -18.95 11.84 -1.09
CA ALA A 162 -17.85 12.77 -0.81
C ALA A 162 -17.58 12.81 0.67
N GLY A 163 -16.31 13.05 1.05
CA GLY A 163 -15.95 13.17 2.44
C GLY A 163 -14.46 13.06 2.67
N VAL A 164 -14.11 12.62 3.88
CA VAL A 164 -12.72 12.52 4.30
C VAL A 164 -12.46 11.21 5.03
N TYR A 165 -11.27 10.68 4.81
CA TYR A 165 -10.67 9.64 5.61
C TYR A 165 -9.54 10.26 6.44
N TYR A 166 -9.43 9.86 7.69
CA TYR A 166 -8.37 10.26 8.60
C TYR A 166 -7.65 8.99 9.12
N GLY A 167 -6.35 8.94 8.95
CA GLY A 167 -5.56 7.79 9.37
C GLY A 167 -4.07 8.10 9.37
N PRO A 168 -3.21 7.13 9.73
CA PRO A 168 -1.79 7.39 9.89
C PRO A 168 -1.15 7.93 8.61
N ALA A 169 -0.24 8.88 8.80
CA ALA A 169 0.58 9.39 7.71
C ALA A 169 1.50 8.30 7.14
N GLN A 170 1.97 7.38 7.99
CA GLN A 170 2.81 6.26 7.60
C GLN A 170 1.96 5.12 7.06
N LEU A 171 1.88 5.04 5.73
CA LEU A 171 1.12 4.04 4.98
C LEU A 171 1.76 2.65 5.05
N ALA A 172 3.09 2.59 4.96
CA ALA A 172 3.86 1.36 5.05
C ALA A 172 5.22 1.61 5.69
N LYS A 173 5.75 0.57 6.30
CA LYS A 173 7.11 0.52 6.87
C LYS A 173 7.75 -0.80 6.48
N ALA A 174 9.03 -0.76 6.12
CA ALA A 174 9.84 -1.95 5.98
C ALA A 174 11.02 -1.83 6.93
N ASP A 175 11.17 -2.81 7.78
CA ASP A 175 12.27 -2.94 8.74
C ASP A 175 13.14 -4.14 8.33
N ASP A 176 14.38 -4.16 8.77
CA ASP A 176 15.28 -5.30 8.60
C ASP A 176 14.62 -6.58 9.15
N ALA A 177 14.77 -7.65 8.40
CA ALA A 177 14.29 -8.97 8.80
C ALA A 177 15.27 -9.61 9.78
N PHE A 178 14.77 -10.48 10.64
CA PHE A 178 15.61 -11.21 11.62
C PHE A 178 16.77 -11.94 10.93
N GLU A 179 16.52 -12.48 9.74
CA GLU A 179 17.50 -13.21 8.95
C GLU A 179 18.68 -12.33 8.49
N SER A 180 18.50 -11.02 8.46
CA SER A 180 19.52 -10.05 8.04
C SER A 180 20.39 -9.53 9.18
N GLN A 181 20.06 -9.84 10.43
CA GLN A 181 20.80 -9.33 11.58
C GLN A 181 22.25 -9.76 11.58
N THR A 182 22.57 -11.01 11.21
CA THR A 182 23.96 -11.47 11.07
C THR A 182 24.73 -10.66 10.04
N THR A 183 24.12 -10.43 8.86
CA THR A 183 24.75 -9.63 7.81
C THR A 183 24.98 -8.18 8.25
N LEU A 184 24.02 -7.58 8.94
CA LEU A 184 24.15 -6.21 9.47
C LEU A 184 25.22 -6.12 10.56
N SER A 185 25.29 -7.08 11.48
CA SER A 185 26.35 -7.13 12.52
C SER A 185 27.72 -7.32 11.92
N LEU A 186 27.86 -8.18 10.91
CA LEU A 186 29.13 -8.37 10.20
C LEU A 186 29.54 -7.11 9.43
N MET A 187 28.57 -6.40 8.86
CA MET A 187 28.79 -5.13 8.17
C MET A 187 29.27 -4.04 9.15
N GLU A 188 28.69 -3.97 10.35
CA GLU A 188 29.11 -3.05 11.41
C GLU A 188 30.52 -3.37 11.85
N LEU A 189 30.84 -4.63 12.17
CA LEU A 189 32.17 -5.09 12.55
C LEU A 189 33.21 -4.73 11.50
N TYR A 190 32.95 -5.09 10.22
CA TYR A 190 33.82 -4.75 9.12
C TYR A 190 34.10 -3.25 8.99
N ASN A 191 33.03 -2.44 9.12
CA ASN A 191 33.16 -1.00 9.01
C ASN A 191 33.94 -0.40 10.19
N GLN A 192 33.85 -0.96 11.38
CA GLN A 192 34.68 -0.58 12.52
C GLN A 192 36.15 -0.89 12.24
N ASP A 193 36.46 -2.11 11.81
CA ASP A 193 37.84 -2.49 11.43
C ASP A 193 38.37 -1.61 10.30
N TYR A 194 37.52 -1.28 9.33
CA TYR A 194 37.86 -0.37 8.24
C TYR A 194 38.21 1.03 8.73
N GLU A 195 37.49 1.59 9.70
CA GLU A 195 37.79 2.92 10.26
C GLU A 195 39.11 2.90 11.08
N GLU A 196 39.36 1.84 11.86
CA GLU A 196 40.55 1.70 12.69
C GLU A 196 41.82 1.40 11.88
N ALA A 197 41.70 0.81 10.70
CA ALA A 197 42.82 0.44 9.84
C ALA A 197 43.61 1.65 9.35
N SER A 198 44.93 1.44 9.15
CA SER A 198 45.84 2.46 8.60
C SER A 198 45.74 2.53 7.06
N SER A 199 46.13 3.65 6.48
CA SER A 199 46.05 3.87 5.02
C SER A 199 46.82 2.87 4.16
N GLY A 200 47.76 2.10 4.77
CA GLY A 200 48.53 1.05 4.10
C GLY A 200 47.93 -0.34 4.17
N ASP A 201 46.91 -0.54 4.99
CA ASP A 201 46.30 -1.85 5.21
C ASP A 201 45.45 -2.27 4.03
N ALA A 202 45.42 -3.57 3.73
CA ALA A 202 44.68 -4.14 2.59
C ALA A 202 43.17 -3.82 2.65
N ILE A 203 42.60 -3.80 3.85
CA ILE A 203 41.18 -3.51 4.09
C ILE A 203 40.76 -2.14 3.52
N LYS A 204 41.63 -1.12 3.62
CA LYS A 204 41.37 0.22 3.05
C LYS A 204 41.19 0.19 1.54
N SER A 205 41.83 -0.76 0.85
CA SER A 205 41.73 -0.92 -0.61
C SER A 205 40.41 -1.58 -1.05
N TYR A 206 39.72 -2.27 -0.13
CA TYR A 206 38.46 -2.95 -0.45
C TYR A 206 37.25 -2.00 -0.40
N GLY A 207 37.39 -0.90 0.32
CA GLY A 207 36.31 0.10 0.50
C GLY A 207 35.44 -0.26 1.68
N ARG A 208 34.59 0.71 2.05
CA ARG A 208 33.59 0.56 3.11
C ARG A 208 32.41 -0.29 2.63
N LEU A 209 31.84 -1.09 3.51
CA LEU A 209 30.65 -1.87 3.21
C LEU A 209 29.40 -1.04 3.49
N THR A 210 28.57 -0.84 2.47
CA THR A 210 27.38 0.01 2.52
C THR A 210 26.19 -0.66 1.84
N LEU A 211 24.99 -0.17 2.07
CA LEU A 211 23.79 -0.56 1.34
C LEU A 211 23.74 0.12 -0.02
N TYR A 212 23.22 -0.59 -1.02
CA TYR A 212 23.01 -0.08 -2.36
C TYR A 212 21.54 -0.12 -2.74
N PRO A 213 20.77 0.93 -2.45
CA PRO A 213 19.37 1.04 -2.86
C PRO A 213 19.17 1.33 -4.34
N GLY A 214 20.16 1.85 -5.04
CA GLY A 214 20.09 2.24 -6.47
C GLY A 214 21.04 3.37 -6.82
N ASP A 215 20.83 3.98 -7.98
CA ASP A 215 21.67 5.09 -8.48
C ASP A 215 21.00 6.45 -8.32
N LYS A 216 21.74 7.45 -7.87
CA LYS A 216 21.33 8.85 -7.82
C LYS A 216 22.15 9.66 -8.82
N ASN A 217 21.49 10.27 -9.79
CA ASN A 217 22.15 11.06 -10.86
C ASN A 217 23.26 10.27 -11.60
N GLY A 218 23.02 8.98 -11.85
CA GLY A 218 23.97 8.10 -12.54
C GLY A 218 25.17 7.66 -11.71
N LYS A 219 25.18 7.91 -10.40
CA LYS A 219 26.20 7.41 -9.46
C LYS A 219 25.55 6.49 -8.43
N PRO A 220 26.23 5.42 -7.99
CA PRO A 220 25.74 4.57 -6.92
C PRO A 220 25.40 5.39 -5.68
N CYS A 221 24.18 5.22 -5.19
CA CYS A 221 23.78 5.74 -3.89
C CYS A 221 24.21 4.74 -2.83
N LEU A 222 25.03 5.16 -1.92
CA LEU A 222 25.57 4.34 -0.83
C LEU A 222 24.96 4.83 0.48
N VAL A 223 24.38 3.94 1.24
CA VAL A 223 23.71 4.24 2.50
C VAL A 223 24.26 3.34 3.58
N ASP A 224 24.68 3.93 4.70
CA ASP A 224 25.07 3.17 5.88
C ASP A 224 23.83 2.75 6.67
N PRO A 225 23.83 1.65 7.44
CA PRO A 225 22.83 1.39 8.46
C PRO A 225 22.73 2.56 9.46
N ALA A 226 21.61 2.65 10.16
CA ALA A 226 21.47 3.61 11.25
C ALA A 226 22.43 3.30 12.40
N ASP A 227 22.61 4.24 13.35
CA ASP A 227 23.52 4.09 14.47
C ASP A 227 23.23 2.86 15.36
N ASP A 228 22.00 2.34 15.30
CA ASP A 228 21.59 1.12 15.99
C ASP A 228 21.71 -0.14 15.10
N GLY A 229 22.37 -0.04 13.95
CA GLY A 229 22.54 -1.11 12.98
C GLY A 229 21.28 -1.42 12.16
N SER A 230 20.16 -0.73 12.39
CA SER A 230 18.88 -1.02 11.71
C SER A 230 18.80 -0.37 10.34
N VAL A 231 17.94 -0.95 9.48
CA VAL A 231 17.61 -0.41 8.16
C VAL A 231 16.11 -0.29 8.03
N THR A 232 15.62 0.93 7.88
CA THR A 232 14.20 1.21 7.77
C THR A 232 13.86 1.97 6.50
N ILE A 233 12.78 1.55 5.82
CA ILE A 233 12.14 2.30 4.74
C ILE A 233 10.73 2.68 5.20
N SER A 234 10.37 3.94 5.06
CA SER A 234 9.04 4.46 5.38
C SER A 234 8.36 5.03 4.15
N VAL A 235 7.07 4.70 3.98
CA VAL A 235 6.20 5.24 2.94
C VAL A 235 5.15 6.12 3.63
N LYS A 236 5.18 7.42 3.35
CA LYS A 236 4.31 8.40 4.02
C LYS A 236 3.39 9.11 3.03
N THR A 237 2.16 9.36 3.48
CA THR A 237 1.12 10.11 2.77
C THR A 237 0.54 11.19 3.68
N SER A 238 -0.51 11.90 3.23
CA SER A 238 -1.29 12.77 4.11
C SER A 238 -2.13 11.95 5.10
N GLU A 239 -2.29 12.42 6.32
CA GLU A 239 -3.21 11.86 7.32
C GLU A 239 -4.66 12.07 6.92
N ILE A 240 -4.97 13.24 6.36
CA ILE A 240 -6.28 13.59 5.84
C ILE A 240 -6.31 13.24 4.35
N LYS A 241 -7.26 12.39 3.98
CA LYS A 241 -7.44 11.88 2.62
C LYS A 241 -8.84 12.23 2.14
N PRO A 242 -9.03 13.36 1.43
CA PRO A 242 -10.30 13.65 0.76
C PRO A 242 -10.72 12.50 -0.14
N TYR A 243 -12.01 12.23 -0.18
CA TYR A 243 -12.60 11.12 -0.91
C TYR A 243 -13.73 11.58 -1.81
N LEU A 244 -13.73 11.06 -3.02
CA LEU A 244 -14.85 11.15 -3.95
C LEU A 244 -15.14 9.75 -4.49
N GLY A 245 -16.41 9.38 -4.51
CA GLY A 245 -16.87 8.08 -4.98
C GLY A 245 -18.19 8.15 -5.68
N PHE A 246 -18.45 7.08 -6.40
CA PHE A 246 -19.72 6.84 -7.09
C PHE A 246 -20.13 5.39 -6.86
N GLY A 247 -21.38 5.16 -6.50
CA GLY A 247 -21.83 3.84 -6.14
C GLY A 247 -23.25 3.52 -6.57
N TYR A 248 -23.52 2.23 -6.53
CA TYR A 248 -24.84 1.67 -6.77
C TYR A 248 -25.27 0.84 -5.58
N THR A 249 -26.46 1.11 -5.06
CA THR A 249 -27.07 0.39 -3.94
C THR A 249 -28.29 -0.38 -4.43
N GLY A 250 -28.34 -1.67 -4.13
CA GLY A 250 -29.47 -2.54 -4.41
C GLY A 250 -29.97 -3.24 -3.14
N ARG A 251 -31.11 -3.92 -3.26
CA ARG A 251 -31.59 -4.81 -2.21
C ARG A 251 -30.78 -6.10 -2.23
N LEU A 252 -30.35 -6.56 -1.07
CA LEU A 252 -29.67 -7.86 -0.96
C LEU A 252 -30.68 -9.01 -1.05
N ILE A 253 -31.85 -8.84 -0.44
CA ILE A 253 -32.94 -9.83 -0.40
C ILE A 253 -34.18 -9.18 -0.99
N SER A 254 -34.74 -9.76 -2.07
CA SER A 254 -35.89 -9.17 -2.79
C SER A 254 -37.14 -8.95 -1.94
N SER A 255 -37.35 -9.77 -0.91
CA SER A 255 -38.50 -9.69 0.01
C SER A 255 -38.26 -8.78 1.23
N ARG A 256 -37.07 -8.20 1.39
CA ARG A 256 -36.69 -7.40 2.55
C ARG A 256 -36.03 -6.10 2.14
N ASP A 257 -36.55 -4.99 2.61
CA ASP A 257 -36.02 -3.65 2.36
C ASP A 257 -34.95 -3.24 3.38
N ASP A 258 -34.83 -4.00 4.47
CA ASP A 258 -33.89 -3.73 5.56
C ASP A 258 -32.45 -4.18 5.22
N TRP A 259 -32.25 -5.03 4.21
CA TRP A 259 -30.95 -5.49 3.76
C TRP A 259 -30.56 -4.92 2.40
N LYS A 260 -29.43 -4.24 2.36
CA LYS A 260 -28.92 -3.58 1.16
C LYS A 260 -27.50 -4.05 0.86
N VAL A 261 -27.16 -4.10 -0.42
CA VAL A 261 -25.77 -4.24 -0.91
C VAL A 261 -25.43 -3.06 -1.77
N SER A 262 -24.23 -2.51 -1.59
CA SER A 262 -23.75 -1.37 -2.36
C SER A 262 -22.36 -1.69 -2.91
N ALA A 263 -22.14 -1.35 -4.19
CA ALA A 263 -20.82 -1.34 -4.78
C ALA A 263 -20.42 0.13 -5.04
N GLU A 264 -19.24 0.52 -4.62
CA GLU A 264 -18.75 1.89 -4.67
C GLU A 264 -17.34 1.92 -5.25
N LEU A 265 -17.14 2.74 -6.26
CA LEU A 265 -15.84 3.05 -6.84
C LEU A 265 -15.50 4.50 -6.53
N GLY A 266 -14.33 4.72 -5.99
CA GLY A 266 -13.90 6.06 -5.59
C GLY A 266 -12.39 6.24 -5.60
N VAL A 267 -11.98 7.39 -5.14
CA VAL A 267 -10.57 7.81 -5.12
C VAL A 267 -10.26 8.55 -3.83
N TRP A 268 -9.17 8.17 -3.17
CA TRP A 268 -8.53 9.00 -2.14
C TRP A 268 -7.52 9.93 -2.76
N PHE A 269 -7.58 11.19 -2.34
CA PHE A 269 -6.57 12.21 -2.62
C PHE A 269 -5.67 12.33 -1.41
N TRP A 270 -4.47 11.81 -1.46
CA TRP A 270 -3.53 11.78 -0.33
C TRP A 270 -2.34 12.73 -0.45
N GLY A 271 -2.49 13.77 -1.31
CA GLY A 271 -1.53 14.87 -1.39
C GLY A 271 -0.39 14.68 -2.39
N GLY A 272 -0.58 13.81 -3.38
CA GLY A 272 0.42 13.50 -4.41
C GLY A 272 1.00 12.09 -4.24
N ALA A 273 2.13 11.81 -4.89
CA ALA A 273 2.80 10.51 -4.75
C ALA A 273 3.29 10.31 -3.30
N PRO A 274 3.14 9.08 -2.73
CA PRO A 274 3.64 8.79 -1.40
C PRO A 274 5.15 9.00 -1.30
N LYS A 275 5.60 9.63 -0.23
CA LYS A 275 7.03 9.87 0.02
C LYS A 275 7.68 8.61 0.55
N GLN A 276 8.65 8.10 -0.19
CA GLN A 276 9.37 6.86 0.13
C GLN A 276 10.77 7.21 0.61
N ARG A 277 11.02 7.09 1.91
CA ARG A 277 12.30 7.49 2.51
C ARG A 277 12.93 6.37 3.32
N MET A 278 14.25 6.27 3.20
CA MET A 278 15.07 5.46 4.08
C MET A 278 15.33 6.20 5.41
N HIS A 279 15.93 5.51 6.38
CA HIS A 279 16.26 6.04 7.69
C HIS A 279 17.20 7.26 7.64
N ASP A 280 18.11 7.31 6.66
CA ASP A 280 19.03 8.44 6.41
C ASP A 280 18.39 9.63 5.68
N GLY A 281 17.11 9.54 5.32
CA GLY A 281 16.38 10.55 4.57
C GLY A 281 16.45 10.41 3.05
N THR A 282 17.19 9.46 2.51
CA THR A 282 17.26 9.18 1.07
C THR A 282 15.87 8.89 0.53
N ASN A 283 15.46 9.61 -0.53
CA ASN A 283 14.20 9.40 -1.19
C ASN A 283 14.37 8.36 -2.30
N LEU A 284 13.72 7.20 -2.14
CA LEU A 284 13.82 6.11 -3.11
C LEU A 284 13.20 6.44 -4.48
N ALA A 285 12.23 7.36 -4.52
CA ALA A 285 11.62 7.79 -5.78
C ALA A 285 12.60 8.57 -6.69
N ASP A 286 13.66 9.16 -6.11
CA ASP A 286 14.69 9.90 -6.87
C ASP A 286 15.81 8.98 -7.40
N LEU A 287 15.77 7.69 -7.06
CA LEU A 287 16.76 6.72 -7.48
C LEU A 287 16.34 6.02 -8.79
N SER A 288 17.36 5.73 -9.59
CA SER A 288 17.27 4.85 -10.76
C SER A 288 17.95 3.51 -10.46
N ASN A 289 17.75 2.52 -11.34
CA ASN A 289 18.41 1.21 -11.26
C ASN A 289 18.30 0.52 -9.89
N ILE A 290 17.17 0.72 -9.18
CA ILE A 290 16.92 0.03 -7.90
C ILE A 290 16.83 -1.47 -8.17
N PRO A 291 17.65 -2.31 -7.51
CA PRO A 291 17.68 -3.74 -7.78
C PRO A 291 16.40 -4.48 -7.35
N GLY A 292 16.03 -5.49 -8.13
CA GLY A 292 14.99 -6.47 -7.75
C GLY A 292 13.60 -5.92 -7.54
N ALA A 293 12.81 -6.62 -6.75
CA ALA A 293 11.40 -6.29 -6.50
C ALA A 293 11.21 -4.93 -5.80
N LEU A 294 12.19 -4.46 -5.04
CA LEU A 294 12.13 -3.14 -4.39
C LEU A 294 11.93 -2.03 -5.43
N GLY A 295 12.65 -2.08 -6.56
CA GLY A 295 12.51 -1.10 -7.62
C GLY A 295 11.14 -1.08 -8.27
N ASP A 296 10.50 -2.25 -8.42
CA ASP A 296 9.15 -2.33 -8.96
C ASP A 296 8.12 -1.72 -8.00
N TYR A 297 8.24 -1.99 -6.70
CA TYR A 297 7.36 -1.37 -5.69
C TYR A 297 7.54 0.15 -5.62
N VAL A 298 8.78 0.63 -5.63
CA VAL A 298 9.08 2.08 -5.62
C VAL A 298 8.40 2.77 -6.81
N LYS A 299 8.53 2.21 -8.02
CA LYS A 299 7.91 2.77 -9.24
C LYS A 299 6.39 2.74 -9.18
N VAL A 300 5.79 1.65 -8.68
CA VAL A 300 4.34 1.54 -8.55
C VAL A 300 3.82 2.57 -7.55
N ILE A 301 4.46 2.70 -6.39
CA ILE A 301 4.06 3.65 -5.35
C ILE A 301 4.20 5.09 -5.85
N ASP A 302 5.28 5.42 -6.58
CA ASP A 302 5.50 6.78 -7.13
C ASP A 302 4.44 7.17 -8.18
N CYS A 303 3.93 6.20 -8.93
CA CYS A 303 2.82 6.42 -9.86
C CYS A 303 1.47 6.66 -9.18
N LEU A 304 1.31 6.28 -7.91
CA LEU A 304 0.04 6.38 -7.19
C LEU A 304 -0.18 7.78 -6.60
N LYS A 305 -0.42 8.77 -7.44
CA LYS A 305 -0.76 10.14 -6.98
C LYS A 305 -2.10 10.20 -6.26
N VAL A 306 -2.98 9.26 -6.55
CA VAL A 306 -4.28 9.03 -5.92
C VAL A 306 -4.47 7.54 -5.70
N TYR A 307 -5.24 7.15 -4.68
CA TYR A 307 -5.50 5.75 -4.39
C TYR A 307 -6.91 5.35 -4.87
N PRO A 308 -7.01 4.40 -5.81
CA PRO A 308 -8.32 3.91 -6.25
C PRO A 308 -8.95 3.04 -5.16
N VAL A 309 -10.20 3.34 -4.83
CA VAL A 309 -10.97 2.62 -3.82
C VAL A 309 -12.12 1.89 -4.49
N LEU A 310 -12.18 0.58 -4.28
CA LEU A 310 -13.31 -0.26 -4.68
C LEU A 310 -13.84 -0.92 -3.41
N ASN A 311 -15.09 -0.64 -3.08
CA ASN A 311 -15.74 -1.17 -1.88
C ASN A 311 -17.06 -1.86 -2.22
N VAL A 312 -17.33 -2.95 -1.52
CA VAL A 312 -18.65 -3.58 -1.44
C VAL A 312 -19.13 -3.47 -0.01
N ARG A 313 -20.32 -2.92 0.18
CA ARG A 313 -20.91 -2.66 1.49
C ARG A 313 -22.20 -3.45 1.65
N PHE A 314 -22.31 -4.16 2.75
CA PHE A 314 -23.49 -4.88 3.18
C PHE A 314 -24.12 -4.12 4.35
N ALA A 315 -25.28 -3.57 4.16
CA ALA A 315 -25.95 -2.70 5.12
C ALA A 315 -27.26 -3.32 5.63
N LYS A 316 -27.55 -3.09 6.90
CA LYS A 316 -28.81 -3.43 7.53
C LYS A 316 -29.38 -2.22 8.21
N THR A 317 -30.63 -1.91 7.93
CA THR A 317 -31.41 -0.91 8.67
C THR A 317 -31.87 -1.54 9.99
N ILE A 318 -31.56 -0.89 11.12
CA ILE A 318 -31.81 -1.47 12.46
C ILE A 318 -33.20 -1.10 12.98
N PHE A 319 -33.71 0.07 12.63
CA PHE A 319 -35.01 0.57 13.10
C PHE A 319 -35.85 1.11 11.97
#